data_0ff6ac668d3ffab84fe9722b8bf96194
#
_entry.id   0ff6ac668d3ffab84fe9722b8bf96194
#
_cell.length_a   1.000
_cell.length_b   1.000
_cell.length_c   1.000
_cell.angle_alpha   90.00
_cell.angle_beta   90.00
_cell.angle_gamma   90.00
#
_symmetry.space_group_name_H-M   'P 1'
#
loop_
_entity.id
_entity.type
_entity.pdbx_description
1 polymer ?
#
loop_
_entity_poly.entity_id
_entity_poly.type
_entity_poly.pdbx_seq_one_letter_code
_entity_poly.pdbx_strand_id
1 'polypeptide(L)' 'MPRKVRELVRDLLDADFYEISGGGKGSHRKFTHDRYAGAVTLSGSSGDDAKPYQERQVRRAIEEVQE' A
#
# COMPACT_ATOMS: atom_id res chain seq x y z
N MET A 1 10.87 9.12 12.70
CA MET A 1 10.76 9.74 11.38
C MET A 1 9.62 9.10 10.61
N PRO A 2 8.84 9.89 9.93
CA PRO A 2 7.77 9.30 9.13
C PRO A 2 8.36 8.53 7.96
N ARG A 3 7.66 7.49 7.57
CA ARG A 3 8.07 6.72 6.42
C ARG A 3 7.58 7.40 5.15
N LYS A 4 8.22 7.11 4.06
CA LYS A 4 7.79 7.63 2.77
C LYS A 4 6.78 6.69 2.15
N VAL A 5 5.91 7.25 1.31
CA VAL A 5 4.92 6.43 0.61
C VAL A 5 5.60 5.29 -0.17
N ARG A 6 6.75 5.57 -0.79
CA ARG A 6 7.46 4.53 -1.54
C ARG A 6 7.90 3.37 -0.66
N GLU A 7 8.13 3.63 0.63
CA GLU A 7 8.51 2.56 1.55
C GLU A 7 7.33 1.65 1.85
N LEU A 8 6.15 2.24 1.95
CA LEU A 8 4.94 1.44 2.13
C LEU A 8 4.66 0.59 0.90
N VAL A 9 4.87 1.14 -0.28
CA VAL A 9 4.71 0.39 -1.51
C VAL A 9 5.67 -0.79 -1.52
N ARG A 10 6.91 -0.56 -1.12
CA ARG A 10 7.89 -1.62 -1.09
C ARG A 10 7.49 -2.73 -0.12
N ASP A 11 6.99 -2.35 1.05
CA ASP A 11 6.52 -3.33 2.01
C ASP A 11 5.41 -4.19 1.44
N LEU A 12 4.48 -3.56 0.72
CA LEU A 12 3.39 -4.31 0.10
C LEU A 12 3.92 -5.27 -0.96
N LEU A 13 4.83 -4.80 -1.80
CA LEU A 13 5.39 -5.67 -2.84
C LEU A 13 6.17 -6.83 -2.24
N ASP A 14 6.90 -6.57 -1.16
CA ASP A 14 7.65 -7.62 -0.48
C ASP A 14 6.72 -8.67 0.14
N ALA A 15 5.50 -8.29 0.43
CA ALA A 15 4.51 -9.21 0.97
C ALA A 15 3.64 -9.84 -0.13
N ASP A 16 4.08 -9.74 -1.36
CA ASP A 16 3.41 -10.32 -2.52
C ASP A 16 2.11 -9.63 -2.92
N PHE A 17 1.92 -8.41 -2.47
CA PHE A 17 0.87 -7.58 -3.04
C PHE A 17 1.31 -7.13 -4.42
N TYR A 18 0.35 -6.85 -5.27
CA TYR A 18 0.64 -6.31 -6.58
C TYR A 18 -0.28 -5.14 -6.87
N GLU A 19 0.21 -4.24 -7.69
CA GLU A 19 -0.54 -3.04 -8.02
C GLU A 19 -1.59 -3.36 -9.07
N ILE A 20 -2.82 -2.91 -8.80
CA ILE A 20 -3.91 -3.06 -9.75
C ILE A 20 -3.88 -1.85 -10.65
N SER A 21 -3.74 -2.07 -11.93
CA SER A 21 -3.81 -0.97 -12.84
C SER A 21 -5.29 -0.65 -13.01
N GLY A 22 -5.61 0.49 -13.12
CA GLY A 22 -6.99 0.80 -13.20
C GLY A 22 -7.13 2.19 -13.05
N GLY A 23 -6.18 2.66 -13.32
CA GLY A 23 -6.44 3.81 -13.54
C GLY A 23 -6.78 4.94 -12.94
N GLY A 24 -6.47 5.03 -12.05
CA GLY A 24 -6.70 6.29 -11.57
C GLY A 24 -5.74 7.22 -12.13
N LYS A 25 -6.08 8.37 -12.16
CA LYS A 25 -5.19 9.42 -12.46
C LYS A 25 -4.56 9.91 -11.20
N GLY A 26 -3.45 10.53 -11.35
CA GLY A 26 -2.80 11.18 -10.26
C GLY A 26 -2.08 10.19 -9.38
N SER A 27 -2.10 10.45 -8.11
CA SER A 27 -1.24 9.75 -7.18
C SER A 27 -1.91 8.62 -6.44
N HIS A 28 -3.12 8.25 -6.82
CA HIS A 28 -3.80 7.16 -6.14
C HIS A 28 -3.36 5.83 -6.75
N ARG A 29 -2.88 4.94 -5.90
CA ARG A 29 -2.40 3.63 -6.33
C ARG A 29 -3.07 2.57 -5.47
N LYS A 30 -3.49 1.49 -6.10
CA LYS A 30 -4.19 0.40 -5.42
C LYS A 30 -3.38 -0.88 -5.50
N PHE A 31 -3.34 -1.60 -4.39
CA PHE A 31 -2.60 -2.85 -4.29
C PHE A 31 -3.51 -3.92 -3.73
N THR A 32 -3.37 -5.12 -4.22
CA THR A 32 -4.17 -6.23 -3.71
C THR A 32 -3.30 -7.48 -3.61
N HIS A 33 -3.88 -8.53 -3.06
CA HIS A 33 -3.19 -9.79 -2.83
C HIS A 33 -4.24 -10.89 -2.95
N ASP A 34 -3.82 -12.06 -3.39
CA ASP A 34 -4.76 -13.17 -3.59
C ASP A 34 -5.51 -13.54 -2.32
N ARG A 35 -4.89 -13.32 -1.18
CA ARG A 35 -5.47 -13.66 0.12
C ARG A 35 -6.05 -12.47 0.84
N TYR A 36 -6.09 -11.33 0.21
CA TYR A 36 -6.60 -10.12 0.83
C TYR A 36 -7.91 -9.71 0.17
N ALA A 37 -8.94 -9.55 0.98
CA ALA A 37 -10.25 -9.19 0.47
C ALA A 37 -10.30 -7.69 0.30
N GLY A 38 -10.15 -7.22 -0.91
CA GLY A 38 -10.19 -5.79 -1.17
C GLY A 38 -8.86 -5.29 -1.66
N ALA A 39 -8.64 -4.02 -1.45
CA ALA A 39 -7.42 -3.39 -1.93
C ALA A 39 -6.94 -2.32 -0.96
N VAL A 40 -5.65 -2.12 -0.93
CA VAL A 40 -5.04 -1.04 -0.18
C VAL A 40 -4.82 0.12 -1.13
N THR A 41 -5.38 1.27 -0.81
CA THR A 41 -5.21 2.47 -1.63
C THR A 41 -4.25 3.42 -0.95
N LEU A 42 -3.21 3.78 -1.65
CA LEU A 42 -2.25 4.76 -1.15
C LEU A 42 -2.33 6.00 -2.02
N SER A 43 -2.38 7.16 -1.38
CA SER A 43 -2.38 8.42 -2.08
C SER A 43 -1.10 9.16 -1.76
N GLY A 44 -0.76 10.08 -2.63
CA GLY A 44 0.46 10.85 -2.48
C GLY A 44 1.56 10.36 -3.40
N SER A 45 2.53 11.20 -3.61
CA SER A 45 3.68 10.86 -4.44
C SER A 45 4.64 9.99 -3.65
N SER A 46 5.47 9.24 -4.37
CA SER A 46 6.38 8.30 -3.72
C SER A 46 7.32 8.98 -2.74
N GLY A 47 7.66 10.23 -2.97
CA GLY A 47 8.55 10.96 -2.06
C GLY A 47 7.84 11.63 -0.90
N ASP A 48 6.53 11.57 -0.85
CA ASP A 48 5.78 12.19 0.25
C ASP A 48 5.88 11.35 1.50
N ASP A 49 5.75 12.02 2.65
CA ASP A 49 5.69 11.30 3.91
C ASP A 49 4.36 10.57 4.01
N ALA A 50 4.42 9.33 4.44
CA ALA A 50 3.21 8.56 4.68
C ALA A 50 2.50 9.08 5.92
N LYS A 51 1.19 9.08 5.88
CA LYS A 51 0.40 9.48 7.03
C LYS A 51 0.23 8.28 7.98
N PRO A 52 0.04 8.53 9.27
CA PRO A 52 -0.10 7.42 10.21
C PRO A 52 -1.17 6.41 9.84
N TYR A 53 -2.31 6.87 9.31
CA TYR A 53 -3.36 5.94 8.93
C TYR A 53 -2.93 5.04 7.78
N GLN A 54 -2.09 5.56 6.88
CA GLN A 54 -1.58 4.76 5.77
C GLN A 54 -0.64 3.67 6.28
N GLU A 55 0.21 4.02 7.23
CA GLU A 55 1.12 3.03 7.80
C GLU A 55 0.34 1.91 8.48
N ARG A 56 -0.69 2.27 9.23
CA ARG A 56 -1.51 1.27 9.91
C ARG A 56 -2.25 0.38 8.92
N GLN A 57 -2.77 0.99 7.85
CA GLN A 57 -3.50 0.25 6.84
C GLN A 57 -2.62 -0.78 6.16
N VAL A 58 -1.41 -0.38 5.80
CA VAL A 58 -0.47 -1.29 5.16
C VAL A 58 -0.08 -2.41 6.10
N ARG A 59 0.21 -2.08 7.35
CA ARG A 59 0.59 -3.10 8.33
C ARG A 59 -0.52 -4.14 8.50
N ARG A 60 -1.76 -3.68 8.63
CA ARG A 60 -2.87 -4.59 8.81
C ARG A 60 -3.06 -5.49 7.60
N ALA A 61 -2.94 -4.92 6.42
CA ALA A 61 -3.11 -5.71 5.21
C ALA A 61 -2.05 -6.80 5.12
N ILE A 62 -0.82 -6.46 5.43
CA ILE A 62 0.27 -7.44 5.39
C ILE A 62 0.05 -8.52 6.43
N GLU A 63 -0.38 -8.16 7.62
CA GLU A 63 -0.65 -9.13 8.67
C GLU A 63 -1.74 -10.09 8.27
N GLU A 64 -2.76 -9.60 7.57
CA GLU A 64 -3.85 -10.46 7.14
C GLU A 64 -3.41 -11.56 6.19
N VAL A 65 -2.46 -11.28 5.32
CA VAL A 65 -2.06 -12.26 4.32
C VAL A 65 -0.92 -13.14 4.80
N GLN A 66 -0.34 -12.85 5.94
CA GLN A 66 0.77 -13.64 6.47
C GLN A 66 0.32 -14.83 7.29
N GLU A 67 -0.94 -15.00 7.46
CA GLU A 67 -1.49 -16.10 8.26
C GLU A 67 -1.13 -17.46 7.71
#